data_22548aab3acb491899722c7657a27bb3
#
_entry.id   22548aab3acb491899722c7657a27bb3
#
_cell.length_a   1.000
_cell.length_b   1.000
_cell.length_c   1.000
_cell.angle_alpha   90.00
_cell.angle_beta   90.00
_cell.angle_gamma   90.00
#
_symmetry.space_group_name_H-M   'P 1'
#
loop_
_entity.id
_entity.type
_entity.pdbx_description
1 polymer ?
#
loop_
_entity_poly.entity_id
_entity_poly.type
_entity_poly.pdbx_seq_one_letter_code
_entity_poly.pdbx_strand_id
1 'polypeptide(L)'
;MTMLNLRYRSLWREPLGDYDVVYCFLSPAPMAELWAKARREMRPGSLLVSNSFPIEGVTPDAVIEVPDRRRTRLYLYRPAGPAPKLRTTAWAPRPAA
;
A
#
# COMPACT_ATOMS: atom_id res chain seq x y z
N MET A 1 6.10 11.99 -5.75
CA MET A 1 5.68 10.74 -5.09
C MET A 1 6.76 10.25 -4.15
N THR A 2 6.38 9.89 -2.94
CA THR A 2 7.34 9.40 -1.95
C THR A 2 7.17 7.90 -1.75
N MET A 3 8.26 7.17 -1.78
CA MET A 3 8.25 5.73 -1.65
C MET A 3 9.18 5.29 -0.55
N LEU A 4 8.73 4.36 0.27
CA LEU A 4 9.54 3.76 1.31
C LEU A 4 9.76 2.29 1.01
N ASN A 5 11.00 1.85 1.08
CA ASN A 5 11.32 0.43 1.00
C ASN A 5 11.45 -0.03 2.45
N LEU A 6 10.39 -0.60 2.98
CA LEU A 6 10.33 -0.96 4.39
C LEU A 6 11.07 -2.26 4.67
N ARG A 7 11.93 -2.22 5.67
CA ARG A 7 12.66 -3.40 6.11
C ARG A 7 12.16 -3.83 7.47
N TYR A 8 12.41 -5.07 7.82
CA TYR A 8 11.99 -5.59 9.11
C TYR A 8 12.45 -4.71 10.27
N ARG A 9 13.68 -4.19 10.20
CA ARG A 9 14.20 -3.35 11.27
C ARG A 9 13.42 -2.07 11.44
N SER A 10 12.86 -1.54 10.37
CA SER A 10 12.19 -0.26 10.40
C SER A 10 10.71 -0.37 10.70
N LEU A 11 10.19 -1.59 10.72
CA LEU A 11 8.75 -1.83 10.83
C LEU A 11 8.11 -1.05 11.98
N TRP A 12 8.76 -1.01 13.11
CA TRP A 12 8.20 -0.35 14.27
C TRP A 12 8.51 1.12 14.40
N ARG A 13 9.56 1.56 13.75
CA ARG A 13 10.03 2.93 13.92
C ARG A 13 9.61 3.87 12.82
N GLU A 14 9.43 3.36 11.62
CA GLU A 14 9.18 4.24 10.49
C GLU A 14 7.72 4.64 10.42
N PRO A 15 7.39 5.94 10.44
CA PRO A 15 6.01 6.35 10.30
C PRO A 15 5.62 6.16 8.84
N LEU A 16 4.48 5.54 8.59
CA LEU A 16 4.05 5.23 7.23
C LEU A 16 3.18 6.30 6.59
N GLY A 17 2.76 7.28 7.36
CA GLY A 17 1.84 8.32 6.87
C GLY A 17 2.44 9.27 5.85
N ASP A 18 3.76 9.36 5.79
CA ASP A 18 4.41 10.31 4.91
C ASP A 18 4.67 9.76 3.51
N TYR A 19 4.31 8.52 3.26
CA TYR A 19 4.65 7.88 2.00
C TYR A 19 3.42 7.58 1.16
N ASP A 20 3.58 7.69 -0.16
CA ASP A 20 2.53 7.36 -1.10
C ASP A 20 2.58 5.87 -1.41
N VAL A 21 3.77 5.28 -1.36
CA VAL A 21 3.96 3.86 -1.61
C VAL A 21 4.90 3.29 -0.56
N VAL A 22 4.47 2.24 0.10
CA VAL A 22 5.33 1.50 1.03
C VAL A 22 5.54 0.13 0.41
N TYR A 23 6.79 -0.20 0.10
CA TYR A 23 7.15 -1.47 -0.52
C TYR A 23 7.84 -2.33 0.51
N CYS A 24 7.46 -3.58 0.61
CA CYS A 24 8.09 -4.49 1.54
C CYS A 24 8.33 -5.88 0.93
N PHE A 25 9.38 -6.53 1.41
CA PHE A 25 9.66 -7.91 1.08
C PHE A 25 9.95 -8.57 2.42
N LEU A 26 8.91 -8.96 3.11
CA LEU A 26 9.00 -9.50 4.45
C LEU A 26 8.40 -10.90 4.49
N SER A 27 8.86 -11.71 5.44
CA SER A 27 8.26 -13.03 5.62
C SER A 27 6.83 -12.86 6.14
N PRO A 28 6.02 -13.91 6.08
CA PRO A 28 4.63 -13.82 6.53
C PRO A 28 4.44 -13.41 7.98
N ALA A 29 5.38 -13.76 8.85
CA ALA A 29 5.22 -13.53 10.27
C ALA A 29 4.93 -12.08 10.68
N PRO A 30 5.64 -11.07 10.20
CA PRO A 30 5.37 -9.68 10.58
C PRO A 30 4.24 -9.02 9.81
N MET A 31 3.64 -9.73 8.86
CA MET A 31 2.69 -9.07 7.95
C MET A 31 1.39 -8.61 8.63
N ALA A 32 0.92 -9.34 9.64
CA ALA A 32 -0.30 -8.93 10.33
C ALA A 32 -0.08 -7.62 11.07
N GLU A 33 1.10 -7.45 11.67
CA GLU A 33 1.41 -6.24 12.39
C GLU A 33 1.64 -5.09 11.44
N LEU A 34 2.26 -5.35 10.31
CA LEU A 34 2.45 -4.35 9.29
C LEU A 34 1.09 -3.87 8.78
N TRP A 35 0.16 -4.79 8.57
CA TRP A 35 -1.17 -4.42 8.09
C TRP A 35 -1.89 -3.52 9.09
N ALA A 36 -1.84 -3.86 10.37
CA ALA A 36 -2.46 -3.04 11.39
C ALA A 36 -1.84 -1.65 11.44
N LYS A 37 -0.52 -1.56 11.32
CA LYS A 37 0.17 -0.29 11.34
C LYS A 37 -0.18 0.52 10.09
N ALA A 38 -0.21 -0.13 8.94
CA ALA A 38 -0.52 0.55 7.68
C ALA A 38 -1.94 1.12 7.71
N ARG A 39 -2.88 0.38 8.27
CA ARG A 39 -4.25 0.86 8.37
C ARG A 39 -4.36 2.08 9.29
N ARG A 40 -3.54 2.16 10.32
CA ARG A 40 -3.57 3.29 11.22
C ARG A 40 -2.87 4.51 10.67
N GLU A 41 -1.81 4.32 9.91
CA GLU A 41 -0.92 5.41 9.53
C GLU A 41 -0.99 5.86 8.09
N MET A 42 -1.30 4.97 7.15
CA MET A 42 -1.27 5.34 5.74
C MET A 42 -2.52 6.12 5.33
N ARG A 43 -2.32 7.03 4.38
CA ARG A 43 -3.39 7.89 3.91
C ARG A 43 -4.23 7.21 2.84
N PRO A 44 -5.49 7.63 2.66
CA PRO A 44 -6.31 7.11 1.58
C PRO A 44 -5.62 7.32 0.23
N GLY A 45 -5.66 6.31 -0.59
CA GLY A 45 -5.03 6.36 -1.91
C GLY A 45 -3.59 5.90 -1.94
N SER A 46 -2.93 5.79 -0.77
CA SER A 46 -1.56 5.29 -0.75
C SER A 46 -1.55 3.78 -0.90
N LEU A 47 -0.43 3.24 -1.35
CA LEU A 47 -0.31 1.83 -1.64
C LEU A 47 0.68 1.12 -0.74
N LEU A 48 0.31 -0.07 -0.29
CA LEU A 48 1.22 -0.98 0.36
C LEU A 48 1.48 -2.12 -0.64
N VAL A 49 2.71 -2.32 -1.01
CA VAL A 49 3.10 -3.34 -2.00
C VAL A 49 3.92 -4.40 -1.30
N SER A 50 3.44 -5.65 -1.32
CA SER A 50 4.16 -6.76 -0.73
C SER A 50 4.70 -7.68 -1.81
N ASN A 51 6.01 -7.89 -1.80
CA ASN A 51 6.65 -8.77 -2.75
C ASN A 51 6.53 -10.21 -2.26
N SER A 52 5.95 -11.05 -3.08
CA SER A 52 5.87 -12.51 -2.90
C SER A 52 4.95 -13.02 -1.80
N PHE A 53 4.68 -12.26 -0.76
CA PHE A 53 3.89 -12.75 0.35
C PHE A 53 2.61 -11.92 0.54
N PRO A 54 1.45 -12.55 0.39
CA PRO A 54 0.19 -11.83 0.60
C PRO A 54 -0.05 -11.67 2.10
N ILE A 55 -0.90 -10.74 2.46
CA ILE A 55 -1.30 -10.56 3.86
C ILE A 55 -2.46 -11.51 4.11
N GLU A 56 -2.27 -12.43 5.03
CA GLU A 56 -3.26 -13.43 5.32
C GLU A 56 -4.57 -12.81 5.78
N GLY A 57 -5.65 -13.28 5.24
CA GLY A 57 -6.97 -12.77 5.61
C GLY A 57 -7.38 -11.47 4.95
N VAL A 58 -6.53 -10.89 4.12
CA VAL A 58 -6.84 -9.62 3.46
C VAL A 58 -6.77 -9.82 1.95
N THR A 59 -7.84 -9.48 1.25
CA THR A 59 -7.86 -9.59 -0.20
C THR A 59 -7.11 -8.40 -0.79
N PRO A 60 -6.11 -8.63 -1.63
CA PRO A 60 -5.37 -7.52 -2.23
C PRO A 60 -6.26 -6.79 -3.25
N ASP A 61 -5.98 -5.51 -3.43
CA ASP A 61 -6.71 -4.71 -4.41
C ASP A 61 -6.23 -5.05 -5.83
N ALA A 62 -5.02 -5.50 -5.96
CA ALA A 62 -4.48 -5.95 -7.24
C ALA A 62 -3.31 -6.89 -7.01
N VAL A 63 -3.06 -7.77 -7.97
CA VAL A 63 -1.90 -8.65 -7.96
C VAL A 63 -1.22 -8.51 -9.30
N ILE A 64 0.08 -8.21 -9.27
CA ILE A 64 0.86 -8.07 -10.49
C ILE A 64 1.90 -9.17 -10.53
N GLU A 65 1.94 -9.92 -11.62
CA GLU A 65 2.97 -10.92 -11.79
C GLU A 65 4.08 -10.33 -12.65
N VAL A 66 5.28 -10.29 -12.10
CA VAL A 66 6.42 -9.75 -12.82
C VAL A 66 6.95 -10.86 -13.73
N PRO A 67 7.20 -10.59 -15.00
CA PRO A 67 7.66 -11.61 -15.94
C PRO A 67 9.14 -11.94 -15.77
N ASP A 68 9.49 -12.49 -14.63
CA ASP A 68 10.84 -12.93 -14.37
C ASP A 68 10.82 -14.45 -14.21
N ARG A 69 11.99 -15.04 -13.95
CA ARG A 69 12.09 -16.49 -13.83
C ARG A 69 11.31 -17.03 -12.66
N ARG A 70 11.17 -16.26 -11.61
CA ARG A 70 10.50 -16.69 -10.39
C ARG A 70 9.01 -16.45 -10.45
N ARG A 71 8.55 -15.73 -11.49
CA ARG A 71 7.17 -15.30 -11.58
C ARG A 71 6.78 -14.58 -10.30
N THR A 72 7.59 -13.61 -9.92
CA THR A 72 7.37 -12.84 -8.70
C THR A 72 6.00 -12.20 -8.73
N ARG A 73 5.28 -12.28 -7.64
CA ARG A 73 3.99 -11.63 -7.54
C ARG A 73 4.10 -10.47 -6.57
N LEU A 74 3.51 -9.34 -6.97
CA LEU A 74 3.42 -8.18 -6.11
C LEU A 74 1.95 -8.03 -5.72
N TYR A 75 1.71 -8.01 -4.41
CA TYR A 75 0.37 -7.86 -3.89
C TYR A 75 0.17 -6.42 -3.46
N LEU A 76 -0.81 -5.76 -4.05
CA LEU A 76 -1.05 -4.35 -3.82
C LEU A 76 -2.27 -4.14 -2.95
N TYR A 77 -2.12 -3.33 -1.92
CA TYR A 77 -3.19 -3.05 -0.98
C TYR A 77 -3.36 -1.55 -0.80
N ARG A 78 -4.56 -1.12 -0.51
CA ARG A 78 -4.84 0.26 -0.12
C ARG A 78 -5.35 0.24 1.31
N PRO A 79 -4.46 0.30 2.29
CA PRO A 79 -4.85 0.11 3.70
C PRO A 79 -5.92 1.08 4.20
N ALA A 80 -5.95 2.29 3.69
CA ALA A 80 -6.93 3.29 4.07
C ALA A 80 -7.96 3.55 2.96
N GLY A 81 -8.06 2.62 2.01
CA GLY A 81 -9.02 2.75 0.92
C GLY A 81 -8.54 3.62 -0.23
N PRO A 82 -9.40 3.81 -1.22
CA PRO A 82 -9.04 4.58 -2.40
C PRO A 82 -8.94 6.07 -2.10
N ALA A 83 -8.33 6.81 -3.03
CA ALA A 83 -8.24 8.25 -2.88
C ALA A 83 -9.65 8.85 -2.80
N PRO A 84 -9.82 9.93 -2.08
CA PRO A 84 -11.12 10.54 -1.91
C PRO A 84 -11.72 11.00 -3.23
N LYS A 85 -12.94 10.56 -3.51
CA LYS A 85 -13.56 10.94 -4.74
C LYS A 85 -14.09 12.36 -4.64
N LEU A 86 -14.36 12.80 -3.48
CA LEU A 86 -14.90 14.11 -3.29
C LEU A 86 -14.06 15.17 -3.94
N ARG A 87 -12.78 14.98 -3.91
CA ARG A 87 -11.89 15.95 -4.49
C ARG A 87 -12.15 16.08 -5.97
N THR A 88 -12.35 14.99 -6.65
CA THR A 88 -12.55 15.01 -8.08
C THR A 88 -13.89 15.64 -8.37
N THR A 89 -14.87 15.33 -7.57
CA THR A 89 -16.19 15.85 -7.80
C THR A 89 -16.23 17.34 -7.57
N ALA A 90 -15.57 17.79 -6.55
CA ALA A 90 -15.60 19.19 -6.23
C ALA A 90 -14.91 20.00 -7.33
N TRP A 91 -13.97 19.37 -8.00
CA TRP A 91 -13.25 20.07 -8.99
C TRP A 91 -13.91 20.05 -10.32
N ALA A 92 -14.45 18.96 -10.69
CA ALA A 92 -15.05 18.81 -11.96
C ALA A 92 -16.10 19.83 -12.35
N PRO A 93 -16.98 20.12 -11.54
CA PRO A 93 -18.06 21.01 -11.89
C PRO A 93 -17.71 22.41 -12.24
N ARG A 94 -16.54 22.77 -11.96
CA ARG A 94 -16.24 24.06 -12.21
C ARG A 94 -16.42 24.49 -13.47
N PRO A 95 -16.38 23.81 -14.25
CA PRO A 95 -16.36 24.15 -15.54
C PRO A 95 -17.39 25.02 -15.90
N ALA A 96 -18.33 24.74 -15.56
CA ALA A 96 -19.42 25.45 -15.98
C ALA A 96 -19.16 26.84 -15.94
N ALA A 97 -18.27 27.13 -15.36
CA ALA A 97 -18.12 28.52 -15.19
C ALA A 97 -18.02 29.21 -16.42
#